data_9544a23df9aa332c655420286df77911
#
_entry.id   9544a23df9aa332c655420286df77911
#
_cell.length_a   1.000
_cell.length_b   1.000
_cell.length_c   1.000
_cell.angle_alpha   90.00
_cell.angle_beta   90.00
_cell.angle_gamma   90.00
#
_symmetry.space_group_name_H-M   'P 1'
#
loop_
_entity.id
_entity.type
_entity.pdbx_description
1 polymer ?
#
loop_
_entity_poly.entity_id
_entity_poly.type
_entity_poly.pdbx_seq_one_letter_code
_entity_poly.pdbx_strand_id
1 'polypeptide(L)'
;MRCLVTGGAGFIGSNLVDALLARGDDVTVVDDLSTGRRVNLESALAAGAELAELDIRDGAALSELAKERRPERIFHLAAQIDVRKSIEDPAFDASVNVGGTANVLEAARGAECGRVVSISTGGAIYGEGEGQQLPLPESAPIAPMSAYGQSKYAAEGYLALYERLYGLSGVSLRLGNVYGPRQDPLGEAGVIAIFCGRLEQGGRPTVYGDGTQTRDYIYVGDVVSAAIAAGESGVTGPINIGTGRETNVLELVESLGKLAGAESFEPEFAPPRTGEVQRVSVDPSRAERELGWKAEVGLEDGLRRTLDSI
;
A
#
# COMPACT_ATOMS: atom_id res chain seq x y z
N MET A 1 20.31 0.67 -9.78
CA MET A 1 19.64 -0.56 -10.33
C MET A 1 18.58 -0.12 -11.32
N ARG A 2 18.21 -1.00 -12.25
CA ARG A 2 17.01 -0.78 -13.09
C ARG A 2 15.79 -1.31 -12.35
N CYS A 3 14.86 -0.42 -12.06
CA CYS A 3 13.64 -0.72 -11.31
C CYS A 3 12.41 -0.49 -12.18
N LEU A 4 11.45 -1.40 -12.16
CA LEU A 4 10.14 -1.21 -12.74
C LEU A 4 9.11 -1.11 -11.61
N VAL A 5 8.32 -0.02 -11.59
CA VAL A 5 7.34 0.24 -10.54
C VAL A 5 5.95 0.28 -11.17
N THR A 6 5.13 -0.76 -10.94
CA THR A 6 3.73 -0.73 -11.37
C THR A 6 2.89 0.00 -10.32
N GLY A 7 1.92 0.80 -10.77
CA GLY A 7 1.16 1.67 -9.86
C GLY A 7 1.99 2.85 -9.35
N GLY A 8 3.03 3.25 -10.11
CA GLY A 8 3.97 4.27 -9.67
C GLY A 8 3.43 5.70 -9.69
N ALA A 9 2.29 5.97 -10.36
CA ALA A 9 1.61 7.26 -10.31
C ALA A 9 0.62 7.38 -9.13
N GLY A 10 0.42 6.28 -8.39
CA GLY A 10 -0.41 6.24 -7.19
C GLY A 10 0.26 6.87 -5.96
N PHE A 11 -0.44 6.83 -4.83
CA PHE A 11 0.02 7.39 -3.56
C PHE A 11 1.36 6.78 -3.11
N ILE A 12 1.40 5.49 -2.78
CA ILE A 12 2.62 4.83 -2.29
C ILE A 12 3.67 4.75 -3.40
N GLY A 13 3.23 4.43 -4.63
CA GLY A 13 4.12 4.24 -5.76
C GLY A 13 4.94 5.48 -6.10
N SER A 14 4.35 6.67 -6.10
CA SER A 14 5.06 7.91 -6.43
C SER A 14 6.09 8.31 -5.35
N ASN A 15 5.80 8.04 -4.08
CA ASN A 15 6.78 8.22 -3.00
C ASN A 15 7.95 7.22 -3.14
N LEU A 16 7.67 5.98 -3.56
CA LEU A 16 8.72 4.98 -3.82
C LEU A 16 9.57 5.37 -5.04
N VAL A 17 8.97 5.84 -6.13
CA VAL A 17 9.68 6.31 -7.33
C VAL A 17 10.66 7.41 -6.98
N ASP A 18 10.24 8.43 -6.21
CA ASP A 18 11.12 9.51 -5.77
C ASP A 18 12.31 8.99 -4.93
N ALA A 19 12.05 8.06 -4.01
CA ALA A 19 13.09 7.48 -3.18
C ALA A 19 14.10 6.63 -3.97
N LEU A 20 13.65 5.87 -4.98
CA LEU A 20 14.52 5.11 -5.86
C LEU A 20 15.41 6.03 -6.71
N LEU A 21 14.84 7.10 -7.30
CA LEU A 21 15.60 8.10 -8.05
C LEU A 21 16.64 8.82 -7.18
N ALA A 22 16.27 9.20 -5.94
CA ALA A 22 17.18 9.83 -4.99
C ALA A 22 18.39 8.94 -4.64
N ARG A 23 18.27 7.62 -4.80
CA ARG A 23 19.36 6.65 -4.65
C ARG A 23 20.20 6.48 -5.91
N GLY A 24 19.82 7.09 -7.03
CA GLY A 24 20.46 6.94 -8.32
C GLY A 24 20.03 5.69 -9.08
N ASP A 25 18.87 5.12 -8.76
CA ASP A 25 18.29 4.01 -9.50
C ASP A 25 17.65 4.53 -10.81
N ASP A 26 17.65 3.69 -11.85
CA ASP A 26 16.96 3.92 -13.11
C ASP A 26 15.53 3.38 -12.99
N VAL A 27 14.51 4.23 -13.13
CA VAL A 27 13.13 3.89 -12.81
C VAL A 27 12.22 4.01 -14.01
N THR A 28 11.59 2.88 -14.37
CA THR A 28 10.45 2.84 -15.30
C THR A 28 9.16 2.64 -14.50
N VAL A 29 8.22 3.55 -14.66
CA VAL A 29 6.88 3.49 -14.07
C VAL A 29 5.91 2.87 -15.06
N VAL A 30 5.07 1.95 -14.61
CA VAL A 30 3.91 1.42 -15.33
C VAL A 30 2.65 1.79 -14.57
N ASP A 31 1.76 2.55 -15.19
CA ASP A 31 0.51 2.99 -14.58
C ASP A 31 -0.53 3.28 -15.68
N ASP A 32 -1.77 2.86 -15.52
CA ASP A 32 -2.85 3.14 -16.48
C ASP A 32 -3.55 4.48 -16.21
N LEU A 33 -3.13 5.18 -15.16
CA LEU A 33 -3.67 6.44 -14.69
C LEU A 33 -5.18 6.40 -14.34
N SER A 34 -5.74 5.21 -14.14
CA SER A 34 -7.15 5.06 -13.74
C SER A 34 -7.44 5.62 -12.35
N THR A 35 -6.48 5.54 -11.44
CA THR A 35 -6.50 6.13 -10.09
C THR A 35 -5.20 6.88 -9.78
N GLY A 36 -4.10 6.49 -10.40
CA GLY A 36 -2.83 7.20 -10.36
C GLY A 36 -2.93 8.58 -11.04
N ARG A 37 -2.14 9.53 -10.59
CA ARG A 37 -2.16 10.90 -11.09
C ARG A 37 -0.80 11.29 -11.65
N ARG A 38 -0.74 11.69 -12.92
CA ARG A 38 0.51 12.11 -13.58
C ARG A 38 1.24 13.22 -12.81
N VAL A 39 0.48 14.10 -12.13
CA VAL A 39 1.06 15.18 -11.30
C VAL A 39 1.94 14.63 -10.18
N ASN A 40 1.64 13.44 -9.64
CA ASN A 40 2.46 12.81 -8.61
C ASN A 40 3.87 12.44 -9.11
N LEU A 41 4.07 12.38 -10.42
CA LEU A 41 5.34 11.99 -11.06
C LEU A 41 6.10 13.18 -11.69
N GLU A 42 5.59 14.42 -11.62
CA GLU A 42 6.23 15.56 -12.31
C GLU A 42 7.72 15.71 -11.94
N SER A 43 8.05 15.68 -10.65
CA SER A 43 9.43 15.75 -10.19
C SER A 43 10.26 14.53 -10.63
N ALA A 44 9.67 13.34 -10.58
CA ALA A 44 10.34 12.10 -10.97
C ALA A 44 10.64 12.05 -12.48
N LEU A 45 9.69 12.49 -13.32
CA LEU A 45 9.86 12.58 -14.77
C LEU A 45 10.93 13.62 -15.14
N ALA A 46 10.96 14.76 -14.44
CA ALA A 46 11.99 15.76 -14.61
C ALA A 46 13.38 15.25 -14.16
N ALA A 47 13.43 14.32 -13.21
CA ALA A 47 14.65 13.66 -12.74
C ALA A 47 15.07 12.44 -13.56
N GLY A 48 14.33 12.10 -14.62
CA GLY A 48 14.70 11.06 -15.58
C GLY A 48 13.95 9.73 -15.45
N ALA A 49 12.93 9.64 -14.59
CA ALA A 49 12.02 8.49 -14.64
C ALA A 49 11.25 8.44 -15.96
N GLU A 50 10.92 7.26 -16.42
CA GLU A 50 10.08 7.06 -17.59
C GLU A 50 8.70 6.55 -17.18
N LEU A 51 7.62 7.06 -17.82
CA LEU A 51 6.26 6.58 -17.62
C LEU A 51 5.78 5.83 -18.87
N ALA A 52 5.49 4.55 -18.68
CA ALA A 52 4.72 3.75 -19.62
C ALA A 52 3.26 3.72 -19.15
N GLU A 53 2.38 4.39 -19.91
CA GLU A 53 0.94 4.42 -19.64
C GLU A 53 0.33 3.09 -20.13
N LEU A 54 0.19 2.12 -19.20
CA LEU A 54 -0.11 0.73 -19.52
C LEU A 54 -0.90 0.06 -18.38
N ASP A 55 -1.96 -0.65 -18.75
CA ASP A 55 -2.71 -1.52 -17.84
C ASP A 55 -1.97 -2.85 -17.64
N ILE A 56 -1.77 -3.26 -16.39
CA ILE A 56 -1.12 -4.54 -16.05
C ILE A 56 -1.89 -5.77 -16.55
N ARG A 57 -3.14 -5.61 -16.95
CA ARG A 57 -3.93 -6.69 -17.58
C ARG A 57 -3.49 -6.97 -19.03
N ASP A 58 -2.82 -6.02 -19.69
CA ASP A 58 -2.18 -6.28 -20.98
C ASP A 58 -0.81 -6.95 -20.77
N GLY A 59 -0.86 -8.27 -20.56
CA GLY A 59 0.35 -9.06 -20.30
C GLY A 59 1.33 -9.10 -21.47
N ALA A 60 0.86 -8.91 -22.72
CA ALA A 60 1.74 -8.87 -23.88
C ALA A 60 2.59 -7.61 -23.90
N ALA A 61 1.96 -6.44 -23.78
CA ALA A 61 2.66 -5.17 -23.76
C ALA A 61 3.59 -5.05 -22.53
N LEU A 62 3.14 -5.53 -21.35
CA LEU A 62 3.97 -5.55 -20.14
C LEU A 62 5.21 -6.43 -20.29
N SER A 63 5.07 -7.60 -20.93
CA SER A 63 6.19 -8.51 -21.20
C SER A 63 7.21 -7.92 -22.19
N GLU A 64 6.74 -7.21 -23.21
CA GLU A 64 7.61 -6.52 -24.16
C GLU A 64 8.40 -5.40 -23.48
N LEU A 65 7.71 -4.56 -22.69
CA LEU A 65 8.34 -3.49 -21.91
C LEU A 65 9.40 -4.06 -20.94
N ALA A 66 9.07 -5.11 -20.20
CA ALA A 66 10.00 -5.70 -19.25
C ALA A 66 11.24 -6.29 -19.94
N LYS A 67 11.09 -6.91 -21.13
CA LYS A 67 12.23 -7.40 -21.93
C LYS A 67 13.11 -6.26 -22.45
N GLU A 68 12.51 -5.14 -22.84
CA GLU A 68 13.26 -3.95 -23.28
C GLU A 68 14.05 -3.33 -22.12
N ARG A 69 13.38 -3.09 -20.99
CA ARG A 69 13.94 -2.39 -19.82
C ARG A 69 14.86 -3.27 -18.97
N ARG A 70 14.67 -4.58 -18.98
CA ARG A 70 15.44 -5.57 -18.22
C ARG A 70 15.56 -5.19 -16.74
N PRO A 71 14.44 -5.03 -16.02
CA PRO A 71 14.48 -4.60 -14.64
C PRO A 71 15.20 -5.64 -13.77
N GLU A 72 16.07 -5.17 -12.90
CA GLU A 72 16.68 -6.00 -11.86
C GLU A 72 15.74 -6.22 -10.69
N ARG A 73 14.80 -5.27 -10.50
CA ARG A 73 13.75 -5.31 -9.47
C ARG A 73 12.43 -4.83 -10.05
N ILE A 74 11.35 -5.51 -9.66
CA ILE A 74 9.99 -5.04 -9.91
C ILE A 74 9.32 -4.78 -8.57
N PHE A 75 8.82 -3.56 -8.40
CA PHE A 75 7.95 -3.18 -7.28
C PHE A 75 6.52 -3.14 -7.81
N HIS A 76 5.70 -4.09 -7.36
CA HIS A 76 4.33 -4.27 -7.85
C HIS A 76 3.33 -3.67 -6.89
N LEU A 77 2.87 -2.43 -7.20
CA LEU A 77 1.90 -1.68 -6.41
C LEU A 77 0.56 -1.49 -7.13
N ALA A 78 0.52 -1.65 -8.47
CA ALA A 78 -0.71 -1.55 -9.23
C ALA A 78 -1.76 -2.53 -8.70
N ALA A 79 -2.94 -2.03 -8.36
CA ALA A 79 -4.04 -2.82 -7.83
C ALA A 79 -5.37 -2.05 -7.90
N GLN A 80 -6.48 -2.76 -7.99
CA GLN A 80 -7.77 -2.25 -7.56
C GLN A 80 -7.78 -2.28 -6.02
N ILE A 81 -7.98 -1.12 -5.37
CA ILE A 81 -7.83 -0.97 -3.90
C ILE A 81 -9.15 -0.66 -3.17
N ASP A 82 -10.21 -0.30 -3.91
CA ASP A 82 -11.50 0.05 -3.35
C ASP A 82 -12.24 -1.22 -2.89
N VAL A 83 -12.38 -1.37 -1.55
CA VAL A 83 -13.05 -2.52 -0.94
C VAL A 83 -14.52 -2.60 -1.36
N ARG A 84 -15.22 -1.46 -1.48
CA ARG A 84 -16.64 -1.42 -1.87
C ARG A 84 -16.81 -1.83 -3.33
N LYS A 85 -15.99 -1.27 -4.21
CA LYS A 85 -15.97 -1.64 -5.62
C LYS A 85 -15.63 -3.14 -5.81
N SER A 86 -14.76 -3.70 -4.97
CA SER A 86 -14.44 -5.11 -5.02
C SER A 86 -15.64 -6.02 -4.68
N ILE A 87 -16.56 -5.53 -3.83
CA ILE A 87 -17.80 -6.25 -3.49
C ILE A 87 -18.83 -6.10 -4.61
N GLU A 88 -18.92 -4.93 -5.22
CA GLU A 88 -19.84 -4.65 -6.34
C GLU A 88 -19.43 -5.37 -7.63
N ASP A 89 -18.13 -5.45 -7.92
CA ASP A 89 -17.58 -6.12 -9.10
C ASP A 89 -16.34 -6.97 -8.74
N PRO A 90 -16.55 -8.15 -8.12
CA PRO A 90 -15.45 -9.03 -7.73
C PRO A 90 -14.69 -9.61 -8.92
N ALA A 91 -15.32 -9.70 -10.10
CA ALA A 91 -14.66 -10.19 -11.31
C ALA A 91 -13.63 -9.16 -11.83
N PHE A 92 -13.99 -7.89 -11.84
CA PHE A 92 -13.05 -6.82 -12.15
C PHE A 92 -11.89 -6.79 -11.16
N ASP A 93 -12.17 -6.82 -9.85
CA ASP A 93 -11.16 -6.86 -8.80
C ASP A 93 -10.17 -8.03 -9.02
N ALA A 94 -10.66 -9.24 -9.25
CA ALA A 94 -9.83 -10.40 -9.54
C ALA A 94 -9.04 -10.25 -10.84
N SER A 95 -9.61 -9.65 -11.88
CA SER A 95 -8.92 -9.43 -13.15
C SER A 95 -7.71 -8.53 -13.00
N VAL A 96 -7.80 -7.48 -12.18
CA VAL A 96 -6.70 -6.55 -11.90
C VAL A 96 -5.72 -7.18 -10.91
N ASN A 97 -6.20 -7.58 -9.73
CA ASN A 97 -5.33 -7.96 -8.62
C ASN A 97 -4.71 -9.35 -8.76
N VAL A 98 -5.42 -10.30 -9.36
CA VAL A 98 -4.89 -11.67 -9.56
C VAL A 98 -4.34 -11.82 -10.97
N GLY A 99 -5.13 -11.51 -12.00
CA GLY A 99 -4.71 -11.59 -13.39
C GLY A 99 -3.55 -10.66 -13.72
N GLY A 100 -3.66 -9.39 -13.29
CA GLY A 100 -2.58 -8.41 -13.45
C GLY A 100 -1.30 -8.82 -12.73
N THR A 101 -1.40 -9.34 -11.50
CA THR A 101 -0.22 -9.88 -10.78
C THR A 101 0.41 -11.04 -11.54
N ALA A 102 -0.38 -11.98 -12.07
CA ALA A 102 0.16 -13.08 -12.88
C ALA A 102 0.92 -12.57 -14.11
N ASN A 103 0.39 -11.54 -14.80
CA ASN A 103 1.08 -10.90 -15.92
C ASN A 103 2.40 -10.23 -15.51
N VAL A 104 2.44 -9.55 -14.35
CA VAL A 104 3.67 -8.96 -13.80
C VAL A 104 4.70 -10.04 -13.52
N LEU A 105 4.29 -11.18 -12.94
CA LEU A 105 5.19 -12.30 -12.66
C LEU A 105 5.72 -12.96 -13.94
N GLU A 106 4.88 -13.12 -14.98
CA GLU A 106 5.32 -13.61 -16.30
C GLU A 106 6.29 -12.63 -16.96
N ALA A 107 6.02 -11.32 -16.91
CA ALA A 107 6.92 -10.29 -17.40
C ALA A 107 8.27 -10.32 -16.66
N ALA A 108 8.25 -10.46 -15.32
CA ALA A 108 9.44 -10.60 -14.49
C ALA A 108 10.27 -11.83 -14.90
N ARG A 109 9.61 -12.98 -15.03
CA ARG A 109 10.24 -14.24 -15.46
C ARG A 109 10.84 -14.12 -16.87
N GLY A 110 10.07 -13.57 -17.81
CA GLY A 110 10.50 -13.40 -19.22
C GLY A 110 11.64 -12.41 -19.41
N ALA A 111 11.81 -11.46 -18.50
CA ALA A 111 12.88 -10.48 -18.48
C ALA A 111 14.07 -10.89 -17.60
N GLU A 112 14.05 -12.09 -17.01
CA GLU A 112 15.06 -12.59 -16.06
C GLU A 112 15.26 -11.62 -14.87
N CYS A 113 14.16 -11.03 -14.38
CA CYS A 113 14.18 -10.12 -13.25
C CYS A 113 14.66 -10.85 -11.99
N GLY A 114 15.59 -10.21 -11.26
CA GLY A 114 16.16 -10.83 -10.07
C GLY A 114 15.21 -10.94 -8.90
N ARG A 115 14.19 -10.03 -8.78
CA ARG A 115 13.29 -10.01 -7.63
C ARG A 115 12.02 -9.21 -7.86
N VAL A 116 10.91 -9.67 -7.25
CA VAL A 116 9.62 -8.97 -7.21
C VAL A 116 9.26 -8.64 -5.77
N VAL A 117 8.96 -7.37 -5.48
CA VAL A 117 8.35 -6.91 -4.23
C VAL A 117 6.89 -6.57 -4.52
N SER A 118 5.96 -7.34 -3.98
CA SER A 118 4.52 -7.14 -4.18
C SER A 118 3.89 -6.51 -2.94
N ILE A 119 3.01 -5.53 -3.14
CA ILE A 119 2.26 -4.93 -2.05
C ILE A 119 0.97 -5.71 -1.82
N SER A 120 0.80 -6.17 -0.58
CA SER A 120 -0.38 -6.84 -0.05
C SER A 120 -1.00 -6.01 1.08
N THR A 121 -1.92 -6.57 1.84
CA THR A 121 -2.65 -5.83 2.87
C THR A 121 -2.74 -6.64 4.18
N GLY A 122 -2.24 -6.07 5.27
CA GLY A 122 -2.47 -6.60 6.61
C GLY A 122 -3.84 -6.20 7.19
N GLY A 123 -4.41 -5.11 6.67
CA GLY A 123 -5.71 -4.60 7.13
C GLY A 123 -6.94 -5.36 6.60
N ALA A 124 -6.80 -6.20 5.55
CA ALA A 124 -7.94 -6.85 4.91
C ALA A 124 -7.80 -8.38 4.76
N ILE A 125 -6.60 -8.94 4.92
CA ILE A 125 -6.36 -10.37 4.75
C ILE A 125 -6.78 -11.19 5.96
N TYR A 126 -6.54 -10.69 7.17
CA TYR A 126 -6.75 -11.43 8.41
C TYR A 126 -8.20 -11.44 8.91
N GLY A 127 -9.08 -10.62 8.33
CA GLY A 127 -10.45 -10.43 8.79
C GLY A 127 -10.53 -9.75 10.16
N GLU A 128 -11.54 -10.09 10.95
CA GLU A 128 -11.75 -9.51 12.31
C GLU A 128 -10.69 -9.94 13.33
N GLY A 129 -9.90 -10.95 13.03
CA GLY A 129 -8.94 -11.49 13.99
C GLY A 129 -9.60 -12.04 15.27
N GLU A 130 -10.87 -12.46 15.20
CA GLU A 130 -11.65 -12.93 16.33
C GLU A 130 -10.90 -13.99 17.15
N GLY A 131 -10.82 -13.77 18.46
CA GLY A 131 -10.13 -14.67 19.39
C GLY A 131 -8.61 -14.62 19.31
N GLN A 132 -8.03 -13.74 18.47
CA GLN A 132 -6.59 -13.59 18.35
C GLN A 132 -6.06 -12.40 19.15
N GLN A 133 -4.85 -12.55 19.66
CA GLN A 133 -4.15 -11.45 20.32
C GLN A 133 -3.51 -10.55 19.28
N LEU A 134 -3.76 -9.24 19.35
CA LEU A 134 -3.08 -8.24 18.54
C LEU A 134 -1.70 -7.86 19.16
N PRO A 135 -0.72 -7.50 18.33
CA PRO A 135 -0.74 -7.46 16.87
C PRO A 135 -0.67 -8.86 16.21
N LEU A 136 -1.25 -9.01 15.00
CA LEU A 136 -1.35 -10.27 14.27
C LEU A 136 -0.02 -10.63 13.57
N PRO A 137 0.58 -11.80 13.83
CA PRO A 137 1.74 -12.27 13.10
C PRO A 137 1.36 -12.81 11.70
N GLU A 138 2.34 -13.02 10.82
CA GLU A 138 2.12 -13.57 9.47
C GLU A 138 1.52 -14.98 9.48
N SER A 139 1.69 -15.72 10.58
CA SER A 139 1.11 -17.05 10.81
C SER A 139 -0.36 -17.01 11.23
N ALA A 140 -0.94 -15.85 11.48
CA ALA A 140 -2.36 -15.71 11.83
C ALA A 140 -3.24 -16.27 10.71
N PRO A 141 -4.39 -16.88 11.04
CA PRO A 141 -5.33 -17.37 10.05
C PRO A 141 -5.75 -16.29 9.05
N ILE A 142 -5.84 -16.68 7.80
CA ILE A 142 -6.29 -15.82 6.71
C ILE A 142 -7.79 -15.98 6.56
N ALA A 143 -8.54 -14.87 6.72
CA ALA A 143 -10.00 -14.86 6.71
C ALA A 143 -10.53 -13.54 6.09
N PRO A 144 -10.22 -13.24 4.81
CA PRO A 144 -10.60 -11.97 4.20
C PRO A 144 -12.12 -11.84 4.11
N MET A 145 -12.63 -10.64 4.42
CA MET A 145 -14.05 -10.31 4.43
C MET A 145 -14.49 -9.54 3.17
N SER A 146 -13.61 -9.40 2.18
CA SER A 146 -13.88 -8.70 0.92
C SER A 146 -13.19 -9.39 -0.25
N ALA A 147 -13.71 -9.16 -1.46
CA ALA A 147 -13.06 -9.65 -2.68
C ALA A 147 -11.65 -9.04 -2.84
N TYR A 148 -11.46 -7.79 -2.44
CA TYR A 148 -10.13 -7.16 -2.36
C TYR A 148 -9.15 -7.94 -1.49
N GLY A 149 -9.52 -8.24 -0.24
CA GLY A 149 -8.65 -9.02 0.66
C GLY A 149 -8.36 -10.41 0.10
N GLN A 150 -9.37 -11.06 -0.49
CA GLN A 150 -9.23 -12.38 -1.11
C GLN A 150 -8.32 -12.34 -2.34
N SER A 151 -8.46 -11.34 -3.21
CA SER A 151 -7.62 -11.21 -4.41
C SER A 151 -6.16 -10.89 -4.07
N LYS A 152 -5.91 -10.05 -3.05
CA LYS A 152 -4.55 -9.78 -2.55
C LYS A 152 -3.91 -11.04 -1.97
N TYR A 153 -4.67 -11.86 -1.23
CA TYR A 153 -4.17 -13.14 -0.74
C TYR A 153 -3.89 -14.13 -1.89
N ALA A 154 -4.75 -14.19 -2.90
CA ALA A 154 -4.51 -15.01 -4.08
C ALA A 154 -3.23 -14.59 -4.83
N ALA A 155 -2.98 -13.29 -4.95
CA ALA A 155 -1.75 -12.74 -5.54
C ALA A 155 -0.48 -13.19 -4.79
N GLU A 156 -0.49 -13.23 -3.45
CA GLU A 156 0.60 -13.81 -2.64
C GLU A 156 0.84 -15.28 -3.00
N GLY A 157 -0.24 -16.04 -3.20
CA GLY A 157 -0.18 -17.45 -3.61
C GLY A 157 0.49 -17.63 -4.98
N TYR A 158 0.21 -16.73 -5.95
CA TYR A 158 0.87 -16.74 -7.25
C TYR A 158 2.38 -16.43 -7.13
N LEU A 159 2.76 -15.43 -6.34
CA LEU A 159 4.17 -15.11 -6.12
C LEU A 159 4.93 -16.32 -5.54
N ALA A 160 4.36 -16.97 -4.53
CA ALA A 160 4.94 -18.19 -3.94
C ALA A 160 4.97 -19.37 -4.92
N LEU A 161 4.00 -19.47 -5.85
CA LEU A 161 4.01 -20.47 -6.92
C LEU A 161 5.17 -20.24 -7.90
N TYR A 162 5.39 -18.98 -8.33
CA TYR A 162 6.47 -18.62 -9.25
C TYR A 162 7.86 -18.87 -8.65
N GLU A 163 8.01 -18.63 -7.35
CA GLU A 163 9.23 -18.99 -6.63
C GLU A 163 9.50 -20.51 -6.70
N ARG A 164 8.47 -21.33 -6.40
CA ARG A 164 8.61 -22.81 -6.43
C ARG A 164 8.84 -23.37 -7.82
N LEU A 165 8.16 -22.85 -8.84
CA LEU A 165 8.21 -23.41 -10.20
C LEU A 165 9.40 -22.88 -11.01
N TYR A 166 9.77 -21.63 -10.81
CA TYR A 166 10.70 -20.92 -11.69
C TYR A 166 11.90 -20.29 -10.96
N GLY A 167 11.92 -20.38 -9.63
CA GLY A 167 12.98 -19.74 -8.84
C GLY A 167 12.92 -18.22 -8.81
N LEU A 168 11.78 -17.60 -9.22
CA LEU A 168 11.61 -16.16 -9.19
C LEU A 168 11.52 -15.68 -7.74
N SER A 169 12.57 -15.01 -7.26
CA SER A 169 12.60 -14.48 -5.89
C SER A 169 11.51 -13.42 -5.68
N GLY A 170 10.74 -13.53 -4.59
CA GLY A 170 9.70 -12.55 -4.32
C GLY A 170 9.25 -12.48 -2.87
N VAL A 171 8.75 -11.31 -2.48
CA VAL A 171 8.23 -11.02 -1.15
C VAL A 171 6.94 -10.23 -1.25
N SER A 172 5.97 -10.54 -0.39
CA SER A 172 4.69 -9.80 -0.29
C SER A 172 4.68 -8.99 1.00
N LEU A 173 4.56 -7.68 0.89
CA LEU A 173 4.48 -6.79 2.04
C LEU A 173 3.01 -6.57 2.42
N ARG A 174 2.60 -7.07 3.57
CA ARG A 174 1.26 -6.91 4.15
C ARG A 174 1.22 -5.63 4.95
N LEU A 175 0.73 -4.55 4.33
CA LEU A 175 0.76 -3.22 4.93
C LEU A 175 -0.38 -3.03 5.94
N GLY A 176 -0.06 -2.31 7.04
CA GLY A 176 -1.06 -1.65 7.85
C GLY A 176 -1.77 -0.52 7.09
N ASN A 177 -2.45 0.38 7.79
CA ASN A 177 -3.16 1.51 7.19
C ASN A 177 -2.17 2.64 6.85
N VAL A 178 -1.76 2.69 5.61
CA VAL A 178 -0.75 3.66 5.13
C VAL A 178 -1.37 5.05 5.02
N TYR A 179 -0.64 6.07 5.47
CA TYR A 179 -1.02 7.47 5.34
C TYR A 179 0.20 8.35 5.00
N GLY A 180 -0.05 9.55 4.46
CA GLY A 180 1.02 10.49 4.14
C GLY A 180 0.76 11.33 2.89
N PRO A 181 1.77 12.08 2.43
CA PRO A 181 1.71 12.95 1.25
C PRO A 181 1.25 12.23 -0.02
N ARG A 182 0.43 12.91 -0.83
CA ARG A 182 -0.15 12.42 -2.09
C ARG A 182 -1.28 11.39 -1.93
N GLN A 183 -1.74 11.11 -0.71
CA GLN A 183 -2.95 10.32 -0.53
C GLN A 183 -4.17 11.19 -0.91
N ASP A 184 -4.98 10.75 -1.89
CA ASP A 184 -6.12 11.51 -2.38
C ASP A 184 -7.27 11.50 -1.35
N PRO A 185 -7.66 12.65 -0.76
CA PRO A 185 -8.74 12.71 0.23
C PRO A 185 -10.13 12.43 -0.35
N LEU A 186 -10.29 12.46 -1.68
CA LEU A 186 -11.56 12.24 -2.38
C LEU A 186 -11.72 10.81 -2.91
N GLY A 187 -10.62 10.04 -2.95
CA GLY A 187 -10.61 8.64 -3.41
C GLY A 187 -11.00 7.65 -2.30
N GLU A 188 -10.63 6.39 -2.44
CA GLU A 188 -10.65 5.41 -1.34
C GLU A 188 -9.54 5.75 -0.32
N ALA A 189 -9.64 6.95 0.20
CA ALA A 189 -8.66 7.48 1.13
C ALA A 189 -8.80 6.84 2.50
N GLY A 190 -7.68 6.62 3.13
CA GLY A 190 -7.66 6.38 4.56
C GLY A 190 -8.24 7.59 5.32
N VAL A 191 -8.78 7.32 6.48
CA VAL A 191 -9.44 8.32 7.35
C VAL A 191 -8.57 9.57 7.59
N ILE A 192 -7.25 9.42 7.67
CA ILE A 192 -6.30 10.53 7.89
C ILE A 192 -6.36 11.53 6.74
N ALA A 193 -6.29 11.08 5.47
CA ALA A 193 -6.36 11.99 4.32
C ALA A 193 -7.70 12.72 4.24
N ILE A 194 -8.82 12.00 4.54
CA ILE A 194 -10.15 12.61 4.61
C ILE A 194 -10.20 13.71 5.68
N PHE A 195 -9.66 13.43 6.87
CA PHE A 195 -9.66 14.40 7.97
C PHE A 195 -8.77 15.61 7.70
N CYS A 196 -7.60 15.39 7.09
CA CYS A 196 -6.72 16.48 6.66
C CYS A 196 -7.42 17.38 5.62
N GLY A 197 -8.07 16.81 4.62
CA GLY A 197 -8.84 17.57 3.64
C GLY A 197 -10.05 18.32 4.26
N ARG A 198 -10.65 17.77 5.33
CA ARG A 198 -11.69 18.51 6.09
C ARG A 198 -11.13 19.68 6.88
N LEU A 199 -9.96 19.49 7.51
CA LEU A 199 -9.25 20.59 8.19
C LEU A 199 -8.92 21.74 7.27
N GLU A 200 -8.37 21.45 6.09
CA GLU A 200 -8.05 22.46 5.07
C GLU A 200 -9.28 23.28 4.66
N GLN A 201 -10.44 22.62 4.56
CA GLN A 201 -11.71 23.26 4.19
C GLN A 201 -12.42 23.93 5.38
N GLY A 202 -11.85 23.91 6.59
CA GLY A 202 -12.49 24.40 7.82
C GLY A 202 -13.74 23.61 8.22
N GLY A 203 -13.85 22.37 7.73
CA GLY A 203 -14.99 21.47 8.00
C GLY A 203 -14.75 20.57 9.22
N ARG A 204 -15.77 19.80 9.60
CA ARG A 204 -15.73 18.84 10.70
C ARG A 204 -15.49 17.42 10.17
N PRO A 205 -14.74 16.57 10.90
CA PRO A 205 -14.54 15.18 10.51
C PRO A 205 -15.81 14.35 10.78
N THR A 206 -16.17 13.46 9.86
CA THR A 206 -17.26 12.51 10.07
C THR A 206 -16.72 11.21 10.62
N VAL A 207 -17.16 10.83 11.81
CA VAL A 207 -16.81 9.57 12.48
C VAL A 207 -17.97 8.59 12.35
N TYR A 208 -17.73 7.41 11.77
CA TYR A 208 -18.73 6.36 11.65
C TYR A 208 -18.72 5.47 12.91
N GLY A 209 -19.92 5.13 13.43
CA GLY A 209 -20.03 4.42 14.70
C GLY A 209 -19.68 5.30 15.89
N ASP A 210 -19.05 4.73 16.89
CA ASP A 210 -18.62 5.43 18.12
C ASP A 210 -17.14 5.93 18.06
N GLY A 211 -16.42 5.62 16.99
CA GLY A 211 -15.03 6.04 16.79
C GLY A 211 -13.99 5.22 17.55
N THR A 212 -14.40 4.12 18.20
CA THR A 212 -13.50 3.24 18.98
C THR A 212 -12.79 2.20 18.13
N GLN A 213 -13.18 2.04 16.84
CA GLN A 213 -12.50 1.14 15.92
C GLN A 213 -11.03 1.53 15.75
N THR A 214 -10.14 0.53 15.82
CA THR A 214 -8.69 0.75 15.77
C THR A 214 -8.06 0.26 14.48
N ARG A 215 -6.98 0.92 14.08
CA ARG A 215 -6.13 0.52 12.95
C ARG A 215 -4.66 0.71 13.32
N ASP A 216 -3.80 0.00 12.61
CA ASP A 216 -2.35 0.20 12.63
C ASP A 216 -1.97 1.21 11.54
N TYR A 217 -1.78 2.47 11.93
CA TYR A 217 -1.42 3.54 11.00
C TYR A 217 0.09 3.62 10.84
N ILE A 218 0.54 3.53 9.58
CA ILE A 218 1.95 3.59 9.22
C ILE A 218 2.21 4.70 8.21
N TYR A 219 3.26 5.49 8.44
CA TYR A 219 3.64 6.58 7.54
C TYR A 219 4.21 6.05 6.22
N VAL A 220 3.86 6.68 5.10
CA VAL A 220 4.26 6.24 3.75
C VAL A 220 5.78 6.15 3.58
N GLY A 221 6.55 7.03 4.20
CA GLY A 221 8.01 6.98 4.16
C GLY A 221 8.59 5.70 4.75
N ASP A 222 7.99 5.18 5.83
CA ASP A 222 8.39 3.90 6.43
C ASP A 222 8.02 2.72 5.52
N VAL A 223 6.87 2.79 4.83
CA VAL A 223 6.48 1.77 3.83
C VAL A 223 7.45 1.76 2.65
N VAL A 224 7.86 2.93 2.17
CA VAL A 224 8.86 3.08 1.10
C VAL A 224 10.20 2.48 1.53
N SER A 225 10.67 2.77 2.74
CA SER A 225 11.92 2.18 3.26
C SER A 225 11.83 0.66 3.40
N ALA A 226 10.67 0.13 3.82
CA ALA A 226 10.42 -1.31 3.87
C ALA A 226 10.46 -1.95 2.47
N ALA A 227 9.83 -1.32 1.48
CA ALA A 227 9.82 -1.82 0.11
C ALA A 227 11.25 -1.89 -0.48
N ILE A 228 12.06 -0.86 -0.23
CA ILE A 228 13.46 -0.82 -0.66
C ILE A 228 14.27 -1.92 0.05
N ALA A 229 14.17 -2.04 1.38
CA ALA A 229 14.86 -3.07 2.14
C ALA A 229 14.46 -4.49 1.68
N ALA A 230 13.17 -4.70 1.41
CA ALA A 230 12.66 -5.93 0.85
C ALA A 230 13.21 -6.22 -0.55
N GLY A 231 13.35 -5.20 -1.40
CA GLY A 231 13.96 -5.30 -2.73
C GLY A 231 15.42 -5.71 -2.70
N GLU A 232 16.17 -5.33 -1.66
CA GLU A 232 17.59 -5.64 -1.49
C GLU A 232 17.86 -6.95 -0.73
N SER A 233 16.84 -7.48 -0.05
CA SER A 233 16.96 -8.70 0.74
C SER A 233 16.83 -9.97 -0.11
N GLY A 234 17.15 -11.14 0.51
CA GLY A 234 16.84 -12.46 -0.03
C GLY A 234 15.58 -13.08 0.59
N VAL A 235 14.83 -12.34 1.41
CA VAL A 235 13.68 -12.83 2.17
C VAL A 235 12.49 -13.08 1.26
N THR A 236 11.81 -14.21 1.41
CA THR A 236 10.62 -14.58 0.62
C THR A 236 9.38 -14.78 1.49
N GLY A 237 8.22 -14.85 0.83
CA GLY A 237 6.93 -15.02 1.49
C GLY A 237 6.35 -13.71 2.04
N PRO A 238 5.28 -13.76 2.85
CA PRO A 238 4.62 -12.57 3.37
C PRO A 238 5.39 -11.95 4.54
N ILE A 239 5.45 -10.62 4.60
CA ILE A 239 6.02 -9.85 5.71
C ILE A 239 5.04 -8.74 6.09
N ASN A 240 4.70 -8.64 7.36
CA ASN A 240 3.89 -7.56 7.89
C ASN A 240 4.71 -6.27 8.01
N ILE A 241 4.14 -5.18 7.50
CA ILE A 241 4.71 -3.83 7.55
C ILE A 241 3.70 -2.93 8.24
N GLY A 242 3.93 -2.66 9.49
CA GLY A 242 3.08 -1.86 10.38
C GLY A 242 3.89 -1.35 11.57
N THR A 243 3.20 -0.71 12.50
CA THR A 243 3.79 -0.23 13.75
C THR A 243 3.56 -1.19 14.92
N GLY A 244 2.65 -2.15 14.76
CA GLY A 244 2.17 -3.02 15.83
C GLY A 244 1.25 -2.31 16.84
N ARG A 245 0.89 -1.05 16.58
CA ARG A 245 0.09 -0.23 17.49
C ARG A 245 -1.32 -0.01 16.95
N GLU A 246 -2.27 -0.13 17.85
CA GLU A 246 -3.65 0.23 17.57
C GLU A 246 -3.85 1.71 17.90
N THR A 247 -4.46 2.46 16.97
CA THR A 247 -4.92 3.83 17.19
C THR A 247 -6.36 3.93 16.79
N ASN A 248 -7.23 4.49 17.64
CA ASN A 248 -8.63 4.68 17.31
C ASN A 248 -8.90 5.99 16.55
N VAL A 249 -10.10 6.09 15.97
CA VAL A 249 -10.44 7.24 15.12
C VAL A 249 -10.55 8.54 15.93
N LEU A 250 -10.98 8.48 17.20
CA LEU A 250 -11.08 9.67 18.06
C LEU A 250 -9.71 10.22 18.43
N GLU A 251 -8.71 9.34 18.67
CA GLU A 251 -7.31 9.76 18.86
C GLU A 251 -6.75 10.50 17.66
N LEU A 252 -7.12 10.09 16.42
CA LEU A 252 -6.73 10.81 15.21
C LEU A 252 -7.35 12.20 15.14
N VAL A 253 -8.65 12.32 15.45
CA VAL A 253 -9.35 13.61 15.46
C VAL A 253 -8.67 14.56 16.45
N GLU A 254 -8.41 14.09 17.68
CA GLU A 254 -7.75 14.89 18.71
C GLU A 254 -6.34 15.33 18.29
N SER A 255 -5.55 14.38 17.76
CA SER A 255 -4.17 14.66 17.32
C SER A 255 -4.13 15.66 16.17
N LEU A 256 -4.97 15.50 15.15
CA LEU A 256 -5.06 16.41 14.02
C LEU A 256 -5.55 17.79 14.43
N GLY A 257 -6.58 17.87 15.29
CA GLY A 257 -7.08 19.14 15.82
C GLY A 257 -6.00 19.93 16.57
N LYS A 258 -5.23 19.27 17.44
CA LYS A 258 -4.09 19.86 18.15
C LYS A 258 -3.00 20.35 17.20
N LEU A 259 -2.61 19.54 16.23
CA LEU A 259 -1.54 19.87 15.26
C LEU A 259 -1.92 21.06 14.39
N ALA A 260 -3.19 21.15 13.98
CA ALA A 260 -3.69 22.24 13.15
C ALA A 260 -4.05 23.50 13.96
N GLY A 261 -4.00 23.46 15.30
CA GLY A 261 -4.49 24.56 16.13
C GLY A 261 -5.98 24.83 16.00
N ALA A 262 -6.76 23.84 15.58
CA ALA A 262 -8.18 23.94 15.30
C ALA A 262 -8.99 23.55 16.56
N GLU A 263 -9.30 24.54 17.41
CA GLU A 263 -10.06 24.32 18.67
C GLU A 263 -11.47 23.74 18.45
N SER A 264 -12.03 23.83 17.23
CA SER A 264 -13.37 23.37 16.88
C SER A 264 -13.40 22.12 15.98
N PHE A 265 -12.28 21.37 15.88
CA PHE A 265 -12.24 20.14 15.09
C PHE A 265 -12.89 18.96 15.84
N GLU A 266 -14.19 19.15 16.18
CA GLU A 266 -14.99 18.12 16.84
C GLU A 266 -15.69 17.24 15.82
N PRO A 267 -15.77 15.90 16.06
CA PRO A 267 -16.36 14.98 15.09
C PRO A 267 -17.89 15.12 15.01
N GLU A 268 -18.44 14.88 13.81
CA GLU A 268 -19.84 14.56 13.59
C GLU A 268 -20.00 13.05 13.48
N PHE A 269 -20.91 12.48 14.28
CA PHE A 269 -21.11 11.04 14.28
C PHE A 269 -22.14 10.62 13.23
N ALA A 270 -21.85 9.53 12.52
CA ALA A 270 -22.73 8.90 11.54
C ALA A 270 -22.97 7.42 11.92
N PRO A 271 -24.01 6.77 11.40
CA PRO A 271 -24.23 5.34 11.64
C PRO A 271 -23.02 4.48 11.30
N PRO A 272 -22.77 3.37 12.03
CA PRO A 272 -21.64 2.50 11.76
C PRO A 272 -21.73 1.90 10.35
N ARG A 273 -20.59 1.64 9.74
CA ARG A 273 -20.49 0.98 8.43
C ARG A 273 -20.64 -0.53 8.59
N THR A 274 -21.49 -1.15 7.80
CA THR A 274 -21.65 -2.61 7.80
C THR A 274 -20.40 -3.29 7.28
N GLY A 275 -19.91 -4.31 8.00
CA GLY A 275 -18.73 -5.09 7.59
C GLY A 275 -17.40 -4.38 7.87
N GLU A 276 -17.40 -3.32 8.65
CA GLU A 276 -16.16 -2.66 9.08
C GLU A 276 -15.48 -3.47 10.18
N VAL A 277 -14.19 -3.84 9.94
CA VAL A 277 -13.34 -4.51 10.93
C VAL A 277 -13.18 -3.61 12.17
N GLN A 278 -13.44 -4.15 13.36
CA GLN A 278 -13.37 -3.35 14.59
C GLN A 278 -11.93 -3.08 15.03
N ARG A 279 -11.08 -4.11 15.04
CA ARG A 279 -9.69 -3.94 15.51
C ARG A 279 -8.72 -4.69 14.60
N VAL A 280 -7.65 -4.01 14.19
CA VAL A 280 -6.54 -4.65 13.46
C VAL A 280 -5.22 -3.93 13.71
N SER A 281 -4.19 -4.70 14.03
CA SER A 281 -2.78 -4.29 13.96
C SER A 281 -1.94 -5.51 13.56
N VAL A 282 -0.80 -5.28 12.94
CA VAL A 282 0.06 -6.34 12.41
C VAL A 282 1.40 -6.36 13.14
N ASP A 283 1.90 -7.55 13.47
CA ASP A 283 3.18 -7.73 14.15
C ASP A 283 4.35 -7.51 13.16
N PRO A 284 5.16 -6.45 13.31
CA PRO A 284 6.29 -6.16 12.42
C PRO A 284 7.58 -6.91 12.79
N SER A 285 7.57 -7.78 13.80
CA SER A 285 8.78 -8.43 14.33
C SER A 285 9.56 -9.24 13.28
N ARG A 286 8.88 -9.78 12.27
CA ARG A 286 9.54 -10.48 11.16
C ARG A 286 10.32 -9.50 10.27
N ALA A 287 9.74 -8.35 9.96
CA ALA A 287 10.41 -7.30 9.19
C ALA A 287 11.66 -6.81 9.92
N GLU A 288 11.60 -6.63 11.25
CA GLU A 288 12.76 -6.23 12.04
C GLU A 288 13.88 -7.28 11.99
N ARG A 289 13.55 -8.55 12.19
CA ARG A 289 14.55 -9.64 12.20
C ARG A 289 15.15 -9.94 10.83
N GLU A 290 14.33 -9.96 9.77
CA GLU A 290 14.73 -10.49 8.47
C GLU A 290 15.09 -9.40 7.45
N LEU A 291 14.49 -8.21 7.55
CA LEU A 291 14.82 -7.05 6.71
C LEU A 291 15.70 -6.02 7.42
N GLY A 292 15.90 -6.13 8.74
CA GLY A 292 16.54 -5.08 9.53
C GLY A 292 15.73 -3.78 9.56
N TRP A 293 14.43 -3.86 9.30
CA TRP A 293 13.54 -2.72 9.15
C TRP A 293 12.58 -2.57 10.34
N LYS A 294 12.35 -1.34 10.73
CA LYS A 294 11.28 -0.95 11.67
C LYS A 294 10.68 0.39 11.28
N ALA A 295 9.44 0.64 11.67
CA ALA A 295 8.84 1.95 11.52
C ALA A 295 9.56 2.98 12.41
N GLU A 296 9.97 4.09 11.84
CA GLU A 296 10.73 5.15 12.52
C GLU A 296 9.89 6.40 12.80
N VAL A 297 8.86 6.64 11.96
CA VAL A 297 8.03 7.85 12.05
C VAL A 297 6.86 7.60 13.01
N GLY A 298 6.88 8.33 14.16
CA GLY A 298 5.75 8.33 15.10
C GLY A 298 4.50 8.97 14.48
N LEU A 299 3.33 8.61 15.02
CA LEU A 299 2.03 9.07 14.47
C LEU A 299 1.96 10.60 14.39
N GLU A 300 2.30 11.32 15.46
CA GLU A 300 2.22 12.78 15.51
C GLU A 300 3.12 13.46 14.46
N ASP A 301 4.36 12.96 14.28
CA ASP A 301 5.28 13.49 13.28
C ASP A 301 4.79 13.19 11.85
N GLY A 302 4.30 11.98 11.61
CA GLY A 302 3.71 11.61 10.33
C GLY A 302 2.45 12.42 9.98
N LEU A 303 1.57 12.68 10.96
CA LEU A 303 0.40 13.54 10.79
C LEU A 303 0.80 14.98 10.44
N ARG A 304 1.82 15.54 11.13
CA ARG A 304 2.35 16.88 10.83
C ARG A 304 2.87 16.95 9.38
N ARG A 305 3.72 16.01 8.98
CA ARG A 305 4.24 15.93 7.59
C ARG A 305 3.13 15.81 6.56
N THR A 306 2.05 15.11 6.90
CA THR A 306 0.89 14.97 6.02
C THR A 306 0.14 16.30 5.89
N LEU A 307 -0.12 17.00 6.99
CA LEU A 307 -0.74 18.31 6.99
C LEU A 307 0.10 19.36 6.23
N ASP A 308 1.41 19.35 6.41
CA ASP A 308 2.34 20.28 5.74
C ASP A 308 2.43 20.05 4.22
N SER A 309 1.90 18.94 3.71
CA SER A 309 1.93 18.55 2.29
C SER A 309 0.66 18.89 1.51
N ILE A 310 -0.38 19.37 2.19
CA ILE A 310 -1.65 19.79 1.61
C ILE A 310 -1.62 21.30 1.40
#